data_3ec09505760678a824e7c9cf0695e893
#
_entry.id   3ec09505760678a824e7c9cf0695e893
#
_cell.length_a   1.000
_cell.length_b   1.000
_cell.length_c   1.000
_cell.angle_alpha   90.00
_cell.angle_beta   90.00
_cell.angle_gamma   90.00
#
_symmetry.space_group_name_H-M   'P 1'
#
loop_
_entity.id
_entity.type
_entity.pdbx_description
1 polymer ?
#
loop_
_entity_poly.entity_id
_entity_poly.type
_entity_poly.pdbx_seq_one_letter_code
_entity_poly.pdbx_strand_id
1 'polypeptide(L)'
;MPVAKIAPNYINDLIDRMFRGGTWYGYWGDFGSNVYLALLVSEPYENGGYFAYDTEQEVTYTGYARRTIARSLAGFLGTQGTTAASSGTSGTTQPAADQYFPICTTSNQIVTHAALVTHSQRNATGNNVLCYWELPRPMQLSNTSPGYYPCLVAAGLTIRLDD
;
A
#
# COMPACT_ATOMS: atom_id res chain seq x y z
N MET A 1 10.89 17.70 24.83
CA MET A 1 10.72 18.75 23.81
C MET A 1 9.25 18.82 23.45
N PRO A 2 8.65 19.99 23.22
CA PRO A 2 7.28 20.06 22.71
C PRO A 2 7.24 19.48 21.29
N VAL A 3 6.35 18.52 21.05
CA VAL A 3 6.12 17.95 19.71
C VAL A 3 5.02 18.78 19.04
N ALA A 4 5.28 19.27 17.85
CA ALA A 4 4.28 19.96 17.06
C ALA A 4 3.19 18.96 16.64
N LYS A 5 1.92 19.32 16.83
CA LYS A 5 0.78 18.52 16.36
C LYS A 5 0.19 19.15 15.11
N ILE A 6 -0.11 18.31 14.12
CA ILE A 6 -0.83 18.74 12.90
C ILE A 6 -2.33 18.77 13.21
N ALA A 7 -3.02 19.81 12.75
CA ALA A 7 -4.47 19.91 12.96
C ALA A 7 -5.22 18.79 12.20
N PRO A 8 -6.25 18.15 12.81
CA PRO A 8 -6.94 17.02 12.21
C PRO A 8 -7.55 17.30 10.83
N ASN A 9 -8.09 18.48 10.59
CA ASN A 9 -8.62 18.85 9.28
C ASN A 9 -7.55 18.92 8.20
N TYR A 10 -6.31 19.30 8.55
CA TYR A 10 -5.18 19.29 7.63
C TYR A 10 -4.74 17.86 7.30
N ILE A 11 -4.74 16.98 8.28
CA ILE A 11 -4.46 15.54 8.09
C ILE A 11 -5.53 14.91 7.17
N ASN A 12 -6.81 15.22 7.38
CA ASN A 12 -7.91 14.76 6.55
C ASN A 12 -7.73 15.20 5.08
N ASP A 13 -7.41 16.48 4.84
CA ASP A 13 -7.15 17.01 3.50
C ASP A 13 -5.94 16.33 2.85
N LEU A 14 -4.88 16.06 3.61
CA LEU A 14 -3.69 15.37 3.13
C LEU A 14 -4.02 13.92 2.72
N ILE A 15 -4.76 13.18 3.53
CA ILE A 15 -5.21 11.82 3.21
C ILE A 15 -6.07 11.80 1.94
N ASP A 16 -7.04 12.71 1.83
CA ASP A 16 -7.92 12.77 0.68
C ASP A 16 -7.14 13.13 -0.61
N ARG A 17 -6.15 13.99 -0.53
CA ARG A 17 -5.27 14.33 -1.66
C ARG A 17 -4.36 13.18 -2.04
N MET A 18 -3.75 12.48 -1.09
CA MET A 18 -2.80 11.41 -1.38
C MET A 18 -3.48 10.13 -1.89
N PHE A 19 -4.58 9.72 -1.27
CA PHE A 19 -5.15 8.39 -1.50
C PHE A 19 -6.54 8.40 -2.14
N ARG A 20 -7.26 9.53 -2.13
CA ARG A 20 -8.68 9.57 -2.47
C ARG A 20 -9.04 10.49 -3.64
N GLY A 21 -8.07 10.77 -4.50
CA GLY A 21 -8.29 11.45 -5.78
C GLY A 21 -8.23 12.98 -5.73
N GLY A 22 -7.81 13.57 -4.62
CA GLY A 22 -7.50 15.01 -4.55
C GLY A 22 -6.28 15.35 -5.43
N THR A 23 -6.17 16.60 -5.89
CA THR A 23 -5.02 17.07 -6.64
C THR A 23 -3.83 17.22 -5.70
N TRP A 24 -2.74 16.52 -6.01
CA TRP A 24 -1.48 16.61 -5.30
C TRP A 24 -0.43 17.31 -6.15
N TYR A 25 0.06 18.44 -5.68
CA TYR A 25 1.19 19.17 -6.27
C TYR A 25 2.41 19.00 -5.36
N GLY A 26 2.92 17.80 -5.24
CA GLY A 26 4.06 17.52 -4.38
C GLY A 26 5.33 17.18 -5.16
N TYR A 27 6.45 17.06 -4.45
CA TYR A 27 7.77 16.68 -4.97
C TYR A 27 7.78 15.31 -5.70
N TRP A 28 6.79 14.47 -5.42
CA TRP A 28 6.62 13.12 -5.97
C TRP A 28 5.93 13.08 -7.34
N GLY A 29 5.63 14.21 -7.92
CA GLY A 29 4.88 14.27 -9.17
C GLY A 29 3.41 13.86 -9.04
N ASP A 30 2.77 13.65 -10.16
CA ASP A 30 1.40 13.14 -10.20
C ASP A 30 1.42 11.62 -9.97
N PHE A 31 0.90 11.16 -8.83
CA PHE A 31 0.76 9.72 -8.54
C PHE A 31 -0.18 8.98 -9.50
N GLY A 32 -0.72 9.67 -10.51
CA GLY A 32 -1.72 9.10 -11.39
C GLY A 32 -3.03 8.76 -10.67
N SER A 33 -3.88 8.02 -11.35
CA SER A 33 -5.21 7.63 -10.84
C SER A 33 -5.15 6.38 -9.93
N ASN A 34 -4.01 5.73 -9.82
CA ASN A 34 -3.88 4.46 -9.11
C ASN A 34 -2.59 4.41 -8.30
N VAL A 35 -2.63 3.65 -7.22
CA VAL A 35 -1.48 3.11 -6.50
C VAL A 35 -1.52 1.59 -6.57
N TYR A 36 -0.39 0.96 -6.28
CA TYR A 36 -0.26 -0.48 -6.48
C TYR A 36 0.28 -1.13 -5.22
N LEU A 37 -0.32 -2.25 -4.84
CA LEU A 37 0.11 -3.04 -3.69
C LEU A 37 1.01 -4.17 -4.18
N ALA A 38 2.21 -4.28 -3.62
CA ALA A 38 3.21 -5.30 -3.90
C ALA A 38 3.39 -6.21 -2.69
N LEU A 39 3.73 -7.50 -2.94
CA LEU A 39 4.11 -8.46 -1.91
C LEU A 39 5.63 -8.60 -1.87
N LEU A 40 6.23 -8.51 -0.68
CA LEU A 40 7.66 -8.54 -0.50
C LEU A 40 8.09 -9.70 0.40
N VAL A 41 9.26 -10.28 0.09
CA VAL A 41 9.88 -11.36 0.88
C VAL A 41 10.79 -10.83 1.99
N SER A 42 11.10 -9.54 1.97
CA SER A 42 11.88 -8.85 2.99
C SER A 42 11.51 -7.38 3.09
N GLU A 43 11.94 -6.73 4.15
CA GLU A 43 11.69 -5.32 4.42
C GLU A 43 12.30 -4.41 3.35
N PRO A 44 11.59 -3.36 2.87
CA PRO A 44 12.18 -2.29 2.09
C PRO A 44 13.30 -1.57 2.89
N TYR A 45 14.29 -1.06 2.19
CA TYR A 45 15.38 -0.30 2.80
C TYR A 45 15.21 1.21 2.57
N GLU A 46 15.80 2.00 3.44
CA GLU A 46 15.85 3.44 3.29
C GLU A 46 16.98 3.85 2.33
N ASN A 47 16.67 4.66 1.34
CA ASN A 47 17.61 5.18 0.38
C ASN A 47 17.41 6.69 0.19
N GLY A 48 18.22 7.50 0.84
CA GLY A 48 18.21 8.95 0.69
C GLY A 48 16.90 9.64 1.06
N GLY A 49 16.21 9.15 2.09
CA GLY A 49 14.91 9.67 2.54
C GLY A 49 13.70 9.03 1.85
N TYR A 50 13.92 7.99 1.06
CA TYR A 50 12.87 7.21 0.41
C TYR A 50 12.96 5.76 0.82
N PHE A 51 11.82 5.07 0.92
CA PHE A 51 11.81 3.62 0.98
C PHE A 51 11.92 3.05 -0.43
N ALA A 52 12.80 2.08 -0.58
CA ALA A 52 13.03 1.36 -1.82
C ALA A 52 13.14 -0.15 -1.56
N TYR A 53 13.01 -0.95 -2.59
CA TYR A 53 13.34 -2.37 -2.54
C TYR A 53 13.88 -2.83 -3.90
N ASP A 54 14.69 -3.87 -3.86
CA ASP A 54 15.24 -4.48 -5.05
C ASP A 54 14.24 -5.46 -5.68
N THR A 55 14.45 -5.77 -6.95
CA THR A 55 13.55 -6.66 -7.70
C THR A 55 13.43 -8.05 -7.07
N GLU A 56 14.51 -8.54 -6.43
CA GLU A 56 14.53 -9.83 -5.75
C GLU A 56 13.69 -9.85 -4.46
N GLN A 57 13.44 -8.67 -3.87
CA GLN A 57 12.59 -8.56 -2.66
C GLN A 57 11.11 -8.66 -2.99
N GLU A 58 10.69 -8.40 -4.22
CA GLU A 58 9.30 -8.59 -4.63
C GLU A 58 9.08 -10.02 -5.13
N VAL A 59 7.98 -10.64 -4.69
CA VAL A 59 7.67 -12.03 -5.06
C VAL A 59 7.63 -12.26 -6.56
N THR A 60 7.98 -13.49 -6.95
CA THR A 60 7.91 -13.95 -8.34
C THR A 60 7.14 -15.26 -8.43
N TYR A 61 6.08 -15.25 -9.21
CA TYR A 61 5.40 -16.47 -9.66
C TYR A 61 4.65 -16.20 -10.96
N THR A 62 4.37 -17.24 -11.71
CA THR A 62 3.65 -17.11 -12.98
C THR A 62 2.25 -16.51 -12.72
N GLY A 63 1.96 -15.41 -13.42
CA GLY A 63 0.71 -14.67 -13.24
C GLY A 63 0.71 -13.63 -12.12
N TYR A 64 1.80 -13.48 -11.34
CA TYR A 64 1.88 -12.42 -10.36
C TYR A 64 1.72 -11.05 -11.01
N ALA A 65 0.87 -10.24 -10.41
CA ALA A 65 0.71 -8.82 -10.72
C ALA A 65 0.41 -8.06 -9.43
N ARG A 66 0.96 -6.87 -9.31
CA ARG A 66 0.61 -5.93 -8.23
C ARG A 66 -0.89 -5.66 -8.25
N ARG A 67 -1.49 -5.50 -7.08
CA ARG A 67 -2.91 -5.13 -7.01
C ARG A 67 -3.08 -3.65 -7.21
N THR A 68 -3.91 -3.28 -8.17
CA THR A 68 -4.27 -1.89 -8.44
C THR A 68 -5.34 -1.45 -7.44
N ILE A 69 -5.08 -0.34 -6.77
CA ILE A 69 -6.06 0.34 -5.91
C ILE A 69 -6.28 1.73 -6.49
N ALA A 70 -7.51 2.05 -6.85
CA ALA A 70 -7.84 3.36 -7.37
C ALA A 70 -7.63 4.43 -6.28
N ARG A 71 -6.97 5.54 -6.63
CA ARG A 71 -6.91 6.74 -5.79
C ARG A 71 -8.25 7.45 -5.88
N SER A 72 -9.21 7.01 -5.10
CA SER A 72 -10.58 7.51 -5.14
C SER A 72 -11.30 7.25 -3.82
N LEU A 73 -12.46 7.88 -3.65
CA LEU A 73 -13.35 7.62 -2.52
C LEU A 73 -13.83 6.17 -2.44
N ALA A 74 -13.81 5.43 -3.56
CA ALA A 74 -14.15 4.01 -3.58
C ALA A 74 -12.96 3.09 -3.33
N GLY A 75 -11.72 3.56 -3.54
CA GLY A 75 -10.50 2.76 -3.36
C GLY A 75 -9.95 2.80 -1.95
N PHE A 76 -10.12 3.93 -1.25
CA PHE A 76 -9.68 4.11 0.14
C PHE A 76 -10.80 4.69 1.00
N LEU A 77 -10.90 4.22 2.23
CA LEU A 77 -11.82 4.77 3.22
C LEU A 77 -11.30 6.12 3.74
N GLY A 78 -12.20 7.04 4.07
CA GLY A 78 -11.87 8.24 4.80
C GLY A 78 -11.48 7.95 6.24
N THR A 79 -10.97 8.96 6.93
CA THR A 79 -10.50 8.83 8.33
C THR A 79 -11.60 8.39 9.32
N GLN A 80 -12.87 8.47 8.95
CA GLN A 80 -14.00 7.94 9.70
C GLN A 80 -14.40 6.50 9.30
N GLY A 81 -13.62 5.83 8.43
CA GLY A 81 -13.87 4.45 8.01
C GLY A 81 -15.00 4.28 6.98
N THR A 82 -15.37 5.33 6.26
CA THR A 82 -16.42 5.30 5.22
C THR A 82 -15.89 5.83 3.88
N THR A 83 -16.67 5.70 2.81
CA THR A 83 -16.33 6.28 1.49
C THR A 83 -16.62 7.78 1.37
N ALA A 84 -17.19 8.42 2.38
CA ALA A 84 -17.36 9.88 2.40
C ALA A 84 -16.00 10.61 2.53
N ALA A 85 -15.96 11.93 2.25
CA ALA A 85 -14.75 12.74 2.45
C ALA A 85 -14.22 12.59 3.88
N SER A 86 -12.89 12.62 4.05
CA SER A 86 -12.26 12.41 5.36
C SER A 86 -12.73 13.43 6.39
N SER A 87 -13.05 12.95 7.57
CA SER A 87 -13.50 13.76 8.71
C SER A 87 -13.14 13.07 10.03
N GLY A 88 -13.16 13.82 11.12
CA GLY A 88 -12.78 13.29 12.43
C GLY A 88 -11.29 13.46 12.74
N THR A 89 -10.78 12.70 13.68
CA THR A 89 -9.46 12.90 14.29
C THR A 89 -8.56 11.67 14.27
N SER A 90 -8.94 10.59 13.55
CA SER A 90 -8.19 9.34 13.59
C SER A 90 -6.87 9.39 12.83
N GLY A 91 -6.72 10.31 11.85
CA GLY A 91 -5.54 10.41 11.02
C GLY A 91 -5.21 9.17 10.19
N THR A 92 -6.14 8.23 10.05
CA THR A 92 -5.92 6.92 9.42
C THR A 92 -6.76 6.73 8.18
N THR A 93 -6.21 5.99 7.21
CA THR A 93 -6.96 5.48 6.04
C THR A 93 -6.55 4.03 5.77
N GLN A 94 -7.33 3.33 4.97
CA GLN A 94 -7.05 1.96 4.52
C GLN A 94 -7.73 1.70 3.18
N PRO A 95 -7.31 0.70 2.41
CA PRO A 95 -8.07 0.24 1.26
C PRO A 95 -9.51 -0.09 1.63
N ALA A 96 -10.46 0.22 0.75
CA ALA A 96 -11.88 0.00 1.00
C ALA A 96 -12.31 -1.48 0.94
N ALA A 97 -11.47 -2.34 0.38
CA ALA A 97 -11.73 -3.77 0.24
C ALA A 97 -10.46 -4.59 0.40
N ASP A 98 -10.61 -5.86 0.74
CA ASP A 98 -9.53 -6.85 0.78
C ASP A 98 -8.86 -6.99 -0.59
N GLN A 99 -7.55 -7.21 -0.57
CA GLN A 99 -6.72 -7.27 -1.76
C GLN A 99 -6.34 -8.71 -2.09
N TYR A 100 -6.99 -9.29 -3.10
CA TYR A 100 -6.72 -10.64 -3.59
C TYR A 100 -5.73 -10.61 -4.75
N PHE A 101 -4.60 -11.26 -4.60
CA PHE A 101 -3.60 -11.42 -5.65
C PHE A 101 -3.93 -12.60 -6.57
N PRO A 102 -3.36 -12.66 -7.78
CA PRO A 102 -3.51 -13.81 -8.65
C PRO A 102 -3.09 -15.12 -7.97
N ILE A 103 -3.66 -16.24 -8.41
CA ILE A 103 -3.34 -17.58 -7.89
C ILE A 103 -1.84 -17.83 -8.00
N CYS A 104 -1.23 -18.23 -6.88
CA CYS A 104 0.16 -18.69 -6.89
C CYS A 104 0.21 -20.15 -7.35
N THR A 105 0.90 -20.42 -8.47
CA THR A 105 1.04 -21.74 -9.06
C THR A 105 2.48 -22.27 -9.08
N THR A 106 3.47 -21.42 -8.84
CA THR A 106 4.88 -21.76 -9.11
C THR A 106 5.88 -21.31 -8.04
N SER A 107 5.42 -20.75 -6.92
CA SER A 107 6.33 -20.20 -5.90
C SER A 107 6.22 -20.95 -4.57
N ASN A 108 7.36 -20.98 -3.86
CA ASN A 108 7.44 -21.36 -2.45
C ASN A 108 8.00 -20.23 -1.60
N GLN A 109 7.93 -18.98 -2.07
CA GLN A 109 8.42 -17.83 -1.35
C GLN A 109 7.57 -17.53 -0.12
N ILE A 110 8.18 -16.92 0.88
CA ILE A 110 7.52 -16.46 2.10
C ILE A 110 7.38 -14.94 2.00
N VAL A 111 6.15 -14.46 2.00
CA VAL A 111 5.85 -13.02 2.06
C VAL A 111 5.90 -12.57 3.50
N THR A 112 6.73 -11.60 3.80
CA THR A 112 6.88 -11.01 5.13
C THR A 112 6.37 -9.58 5.20
N HIS A 113 6.34 -8.87 4.07
CA HIS A 113 5.94 -7.47 3.98
C HIS A 113 5.00 -7.22 2.79
N ALA A 114 4.30 -6.11 2.86
CA ALA A 114 3.56 -5.54 1.75
C ALA A 114 3.97 -4.08 1.57
N ALA A 115 4.00 -3.58 0.34
CA ALA A 115 4.33 -2.18 0.05
C ALA A 115 3.31 -1.54 -0.89
N LEU A 116 2.93 -0.30 -0.60
CA LEU A 116 2.15 0.54 -1.50
C LEU A 116 3.11 1.36 -2.37
N VAL A 117 2.99 1.24 -3.68
CA VAL A 117 3.93 1.82 -4.64
C VAL A 117 3.21 2.57 -5.76
N THR A 118 3.93 3.43 -6.46
CA THR A 118 3.35 4.29 -7.51
C THR A 118 3.32 3.65 -8.91
N HIS A 119 4.04 2.56 -9.14
CA HIS A 119 4.15 1.92 -10.45
C HIS A 119 3.49 0.54 -10.51
N SER A 120 2.84 0.24 -11.63
CA SER A 120 2.19 -1.06 -11.87
C SER A 120 3.16 -2.20 -12.15
N GLN A 121 4.34 -1.89 -12.68
CA GLN A 121 5.32 -2.88 -13.13
C GLN A 121 6.34 -3.18 -12.04
N ARG A 122 6.66 -4.47 -11.86
CA ARG A 122 7.63 -4.96 -10.89
C ARG A 122 9.03 -4.34 -11.04
N ASN A 123 9.50 -4.15 -12.26
CA ASN A 123 10.85 -3.68 -12.57
C ASN A 123 10.92 -2.18 -12.91
N ALA A 124 9.90 -1.39 -12.53
CA ALA A 124 9.95 0.05 -12.78
C ALA A 124 11.09 0.68 -11.98
N THR A 125 12.01 1.35 -12.69
CA THR A 125 13.04 2.19 -12.06
C THR A 125 12.37 3.31 -11.29
N GLY A 126 12.84 3.58 -10.08
CA GLY A 126 12.21 4.57 -9.20
C GLY A 126 11.00 4.00 -8.47
N ASN A 127 11.15 2.82 -7.89
CA ASN A 127 10.15 2.21 -7.00
C ASN A 127 9.91 3.14 -5.81
N ASN A 128 9.01 4.10 -5.99
CA ASN A 128 8.60 5.00 -4.94
C ASN A 128 7.62 4.24 -4.05
N VAL A 129 8.15 3.68 -2.99
CA VAL A 129 7.35 3.10 -1.92
C VAL A 129 6.74 4.24 -1.12
N LEU A 130 5.42 4.32 -1.10
CA LEU A 130 4.68 5.32 -0.33
C LEU A 130 4.67 4.96 1.15
N CYS A 131 4.41 3.70 1.42
CA CYS A 131 4.45 3.09 2.76
C CYS A 131 4.57 1.57 2.62
N TYR A 132 4.95 0.90 3.70
CA TYR A 132 4.98 -0.56 3.75
C TYR A 132 4.51 -1.05 5.13
N TRP A 133 4.16 -2.33 5.19
CA TRP A 133 3.70 -3.03 6.38
C TRP A 133 4.46 -4.33 6.55
N GLU A 134 4.90 -4.61 7.76
CA GLU A 134 5.26 -5.97 8.16
C GLU A 134 3.96 -6.76 8.34
N LEU A 135 3.90 -7.97 7.78
CA LEU A 135 2.74 -8.83 7.96
C LEU A 135 2.76 -9.43 9.36
N PRO A 136 1.65 -9.40 10.11
CA PRO A 136 1.59 -9.96 11.46
C PRO A 136 1.88 -11.47 11.50
N ARG A 137 1.75 -12.13 10.35
CA ARG A 137 2.18 -13.50 10.10
C ARG A 137 2.72 -13.63 8.69
N PRO A 138 3.93 -14.17 8.50
CA PRO A 138 4.45 -14.47 7.18
C PRO A 138 3.47 -15.37 6.40
N MET A 139 3.26 -15.05 5.12
CA MET A 139 2.38 -15.78 4.24
C MET A 139 3.20 -16.70 3.33
N GLN A 140 3.06 -18.02 3.49
CA GLN A 140 3.68 -18.98 2.60
C GLN A 140 2.93 -19.02 1.27
N LEU A 141 3.59 -18.61 0.19
CA LEU A 141 3.09 -18.87 -1.16
C LEU A 141 3.31 -20.34 -1.48
N SER A 142 2.25 -21.04 -1.88
CA SER A 142 2.32 -22.47 -2.15
C SER A 142 1.72 -22.80 -3.51
N ASN A 143 2.42 -23.64 -4.26
CA ASN A 143 1.94 -24.22 -5.51
C ASN A 143 1.14 -25.52 -5.30
N THR A 144 1.02 -26.01 -4.07
CA THR A 144 0.42 -27.32 -3.77
C THR A 144 -1.08 -27.28 -3.54
N SER A 145 -1.65 -26.09 -3.37
CA SER A 145 -3.09 -25.92 -3.15
C SER A 145 -3.74 -25.26 -4.36
N PRO A 146 -4.42 -26.02 -5.24
CA PRO A 146 -5.18 -25.41 -6.34
C PRO A 146 -6.18 -24.40 -5.78
N GLY A 147 -6.13 -23.16 -6.28
CA GLY A 147 -7.04 -22.10 -5.89
C GLY A 147 -6.62 -21.25 -4.69
N TYR A 148 -5.36 -21.34 -4.21
CA TYR A 148 -4.87 -20.41 -3.20
C TYR A 148 -4.62 -19.02 -3.80
N TYR A 149 -5.41 -18.05 -3.33
CA TYR A 149 -5.25 -16.64 -3.65
C TYR A 149 -4.59 -15.95 -2.45
N PRO A 150 -3.36 -15.43 -2.58
CA PRO A 150 -2.81 -14.57 -1.53
C PRO A 150 -3.75 -13.39 -1.30
N CYS A 151 -4.13 -13.15 -0.04
CA CYS A 151 -5.05 -12.10 0.32
C CYS A 151 -4.48 -11.25 1.45
N LEU A 152 -4.54 -9.94 1.29
CA LEU A 152 -4.28 -8.97 2.35
C LEU A 152 -5.60 -8.31 2.76
N VAL A 153 -5.96 -8.47 4.01
CA VAL A 153 -7.18 -7.89 4.57
C VAL A 153 -7.04 -6.38 4.68
N ALA A 154 -8.03 -5.63 4.21
CA ALA A 154 -8.01 -4.16 4.19
C ALA A 154 -7.68 -3.54 5.55
N ALA A 155 -8.26 -4.03 6.62
CA ALA A 155 -8.01 -3.54 7.99
C ALA A 155 -6.55 -3.73 8.45
N GLY A 156 -5.82 -4.70 7.88
CA GLY A 156 -4.39 -4.91 8.14
C GLY A 156 -3.47 -3.94 7.36
N LEU A 157 -4.02 -3.16 6.44
CA LEU A 157 -3.31 -2.22 5.59
C LEU A 157 -3.61 -0.75 5.99
N THR A 158 -3.74 -0.49 7.29
CA THR A 158 -3.99 0.86 7.79
C THR A 158 -2.77 1.76 7.61
N ILE A 159 -2.98 2.93 7.05
CA ILE A 159 -2.00 4.01 6.90
C ILE A 159 -2.33 5.08 7.93
N ARG A 160 -1.37 5.53 8.71
CA ARG A 160 -1.52 6.54 9.74
C ARG A 160 -0.62 7.75 9.48
N LEU A 161 -1.14 8.96 9.63
CA LEU A 161 -0.43 10.22 9.41
C LEU A 161 -0.36 11.14 10.64
N ASP A 162 -0.81 10.68 11.80
CA ASP A 162 -1.05 11.51 12.99
C ASP A 162 -0.12 11.19 14.18
N ASP A 163 1.06 10.68 13.96
CA ASP A 163 2.07 10.45 15.02
C ASP A 163 2.97 11.63 15.27
#